data_38a0fab54a536cceeda2316f17a49d83
#
_entry.id   38a0fab54a536cceeda2316f17a49d83
#
_cell.length_a   1.000
_cell.length_b   1.000
_cell.length_c   1.000
_cell.angle_alpha   90.00
_cell.angle_beta   90.00
_cell.angle_gamma   90.00
#
_symmetry.space_group_name_H-M   'P 1'
#
loop_
_entity.id
_entity.type
_entity.pdbx_description
1 polymer ?
#
loop_
_entity_poly.entity_id
_entity_poly.type
_entity_poly.pdbx_seq_one_letter_code
_entity_poly.pdbx_strand_id
1 'polypeptide(L)'
;MDKYQKQTLEFSEQQTEGKFWLYKLAEELSDYYHLSLRDKLIYKSRIEAVPATTGTYTSLESYFVLLFVASIILLDIIDIQEKKKFLEGKSEFVTNVLPELKIYKRFINRLIGDGSRTVEEEQFKSNCEEVVKVYKYAFETESDEYYERFEIGRELKQKCIVACNGNRYH
;
A
#
# COMPACT_ATOMS: atom_id res chain seq x y z
N MET A 1 24.93 9.60 -19.43
CA MET A 1 24.65 8.23 -18.97
C MET A 1 24.90 7.30 -20.16
N ASP A 2 25.76 6.32 -20.02
CA ASP A 2 26.01 5.39 -21.11
C ASP A 2 24.86 4.39 -21.27
N LYS A 3 24.88 3.65 -22.38
CA LYS A 3 23.83 2.69 -22.72
C LYS A 3 23.68 1.59 -21.67
N TYR A 4 24.76 1.21 -21.03
CA TYR A 4 24.80 0.19 -19.97
C TYR A 4 24.12 0.64 -18.70
N GLN A 5 24.40 1.87 -18.25
CA GLN A 5 23.79 2.45 -17.08
C GLN A 5 22.29 2.65 -17.30
N LYS A 6 21.88 3.05 -18.49
CA LYS A 6 20.47 3.23 -18.83
C LYS A 6 19.70 1.92 -18.78
N GLN A 7 20.26 0.84 -19.34
CA GLN A 7 19.63 -0.48 -19.29
C GLN A 7 19.54 -1.02 -17.86
N THR A 8 20.58 -0.82 -17.06
CA THR A 8 20.59 -1.24 -15.67
C THR A 8 19.55 -0.48 -14.85
N LEU A 9 19.40 0.83 -15.10
CA LEU A 9 18.38 1.64 -14.43
C LEU A 9 16.97 1.23 -14.84
N GLU A 10 16.71 0.99 -16.13
CA GLU A 10 15.40 0.53 -16.61
C GLU A 10 15.02 -0.81 -16.00
N PHE A 11 15.95 -1.75 -15.93
CA PHE A 11 15.75 -3.05 -15.30
C PHE A 11 15.48 -2.90 -13.80
N SER A 12 16.25 -2.06 -13.13
CA SER A 12 16.08 -1.74 -11.72
C SER A 12 14.74 -1.08 -11.44
N GLU A 13 14.31 -0.15 -12.31
CA GLU A 13 13.00 0.51 -12.21
C GLU A 13 11.85 -0.48 -12.33
N GLN A 14 11.91 -1.44 -13.24
CA GLN A 14 10.90 -2.47 -13.36
C GLN A 14 10.81 -3.35 -12.12
N GLN A 15 11.96 -3.72 -11.55
CA GLN A 15 12.00 -4.53 -10.32
C GLN A 15 11.59 -3.74 -9.08
N THR A 16 11.70 -2.41 -9.13
CA THR A 16 11.43 -1.53 -7.99
C THR A 16 10.16 -0.69 -8.14
N GLU A 17 9.31 -0.97 -9.13
CA GLU A 17 8.06 -0.24 -9.31
C GLU A 17 7.21 -0.26 -8.04
N GLY A 18 7.11 -1.42 -7.40
CA GLY A 18 6.40 -1.55 -6.13
C GLY A 18 7.01 -0.68 -5.04
N LYS A 19 8.34 -0.66 -4.93
CA LYS A 19 9.05 0.19 -3.97
C LYS A 19 8.80 1.67 -4.24
N PHE A 20 8.76 2.08 -5.50
CA PHE A 20 8.45 3.46 -5.87
C PHE A 20 7.09 3.90 -5.29
N TRP A 21 6.05 3.10 -5.51
CA TRP A 21 4.72 3.40 -4.99
C TRP A 21 4.70 3.43 -3.46
N LEU A 22 5.39 2.48 -2.84
CA LEU A 22 5.51 2.38 -1.39
C LEU A 22 6.17 3.62 -0.80
N TYR A 23 7.29 4.08 -1.39
CA TYR A 23 7.98 5.30 -0.94
C TYR A 23 7.11 6.54 -1.11
N LYS A 24 6.40 6.66 -2.22
CA LYS A 24 5.54 7.82 -2.48
C LYS A 24 4.35 7.87 -1.51
N LEU A 25 3.75 6.73 -1.23
CA LEU A 25 2.69 6.63 -0.23
C LEU A 25 3.21 7.04 1.16
N ALA A 26 4.35 6.50 1.55
CA ALA A 26 4.95 6.80 2.85
C ALA A 26 5.33 8.28 2.98
N GLU A 27 5.88 8.88 1.93
CA GLU A 27 6.24 10.29 1.91
C GLU A 27 5.01 11.18 2.13
N GLU A 28 3.94 10.93 1.38
CA GLU A 28 2.71 11.73 1.49
C GLU A 28 1.99 11.50 2.82
N LEU A 29 1.99 10.27 3.34
CA LEU A 29 1.45 9.97 4.67
C LEU A 29 2.24 10.69 5.77
N SER A 30 3.57 10.73 5.65
CA SER A 30 4.42 11.47 6.58
C SER A 30 4.06 12.95 6.62
N ASP A 31 3.84 13.55 5.46
CA ASP A 31 3.44 14.95 5.35
C ASP A 31 2.02 15.18 5.87
N TYR A 32 1.11 14.30 5.56
CA TYR A 32 -0.27 14.38 6.02
C TYR A 32 -0.38 14.42 7.54
N TYR A 33 0.42 13.60 8.23
CA TYR A 33 0.41 13.51 9.69
C TYR A 33 1.42 14.43 10.35
N HIS A 34 2.16 15.23 9.58
CA HIS A 34 3.19 16.14 10.11
C HIS A 34 4.16 15.43 11.06
N LEU A 35 4.67 14.28 10.63
CA LEU A 35 5.57 13.48 11.48
C LEU A 35 6.81 14.29 11.87
N SER A 36 7.26 14.09 13.11
CA SER A 36 8.55 14.61 13.57
C SER A 36 9.69 14.02 12.72
N LEU A 37 10.84 14.68 12.72
CA LEU A 37 12.01 14.15 12.00
C LEU A 37 12.35 12.73 12.45
N ARG A 38 12.27 12.47 13.77
CA ARG A 38 12.53 11.15 14.33
C ARG A 38 11.56 10.11 13.74
N ASP A 39 10.28 10.40 13.76
CA ASP A 39 9.26 9.47 13.27
C ASP A 39 9.36 9.26 11.77
N LYS A 40 9.69 10.32 11.01
CA LYS A 40 9.96 10.18 9.56
C LYS A 40 11.12 9.23 9.29
N LEU A 41 12.20 9.33 10.05
CA LEU A 41 13.37 8.47 9.88
C LEU A 41 13.05 7.02 10.24
N ILE A 42 12.28 6.80 11.31
CA ILE A 42 11.82 5.46 11.70
C ILE A 42 10.93 4.88 10.61
N TYR A 43 9.98 5.66 10.13
CA TYR A 43 9.07 5.22 9.08
C TYR A 43 9.83 4.87 7.81
N LYS A 44 10.69 5.77 7.35
CA LYS A 44 11.53 5.53 6.17
C LYS A 44 12.36 4.26 6.30
N SER A 45 13.01 4.07 7.44
CA SER A 45 13.80 2.87 7.71
C SER A 45 12.98 1.59 7.61
N ARG A 46 11.79 1.60 8.17
CA ARG A 46 10.89 0.45 8.11
C ARG A 46 10.35 0.20 6.71
N ILE A 47 10.04 1.24 5.97
CA ILE A 47 9.61 1.13 4.56
C ILE A 47 10.74 0.55 3.70
N GLU A 48 11.98 0.99 3.91
CA GLU A 48 13.14 0.46 3.19
C GLU A 48 13.38 -1.03 3.49
N ALA A 49 13.02 -1.47 4.69
CA ALA A 49 13.16 -2.88 5.10
C ALA A 49 12.09 -3.81 4.50
N VAL A 50 11.03 -3.27 3.91
CA VAL A 50 10.01 -4.09 3.22
C VAL A 50 10.69 -4.82 2.06
N PRO A 51 10.50 -6.15 1.92
CA PRO A 51 11.17 -6.90 0.87
C PRO A 51 10.92 -6.34 -0.53
N ALA A 52 11.96 -6.28 -1.34
CA ALA A 52 11.87 -5.74 -2.70
C ALA A 52 10.92 -6.56 -3.59
N THR A 53 10.68 -7.81 -3.25
CA THR A 53 9.72 -8.68 -3.95
C THR A 53 8.26 -8.33 -3.67
N THR A 54 8.00 -7.51 -2.62
CA THR A 54 6.65 -7.05 -2.32
C THR A 54 6.21 -6.08 -3.41
N GLY A 55 5.16 -6.42 -4.14
CA GLY A 55 4.63 -5.55 -5.19
C GLY A 55 5.43 -5.52 -6.50
N THR A 56 6.31 -6.48 -6.75
CA THR A 56 7.04 -6.59 -8.02
C THR A 56 6.26 -7.30 -9.11
N TYR A 57 5.03 -7.65 -8.85
CA TYR A 57 4.28 -8.56 -9.68
C TYR A 57 3.19 -7.90 -10.47
N THR A 58 2.81 -8.58 -11.52
CA THR A 58 1.68 -8.26 -12.36
C THR A 58 0.33 -8.48 -11.67
N SER A 59 0.32 -9.04 -10.46
CA SER A 59 -0.92 -9.30 -9.73
C SER A 59 -1.42 -8.05 -8.99
N LEU A 60 -2.71 -7.79 -9.07
CA LEU A 60 -3.35 -6.68 -8.36
C LEU A 60 -3.20 -6.82 -6.85
N GLU A 61 -3.16 -8.04 -6.34
CA GLU A 61 -2.97 -8.32 -4.92
C GLU A 61 -1.70 -7.66 -4.37
N SER A 62 -0.61 -7.70 -5.13
CA SER A 62 0.67 -7.12 -4.72
C SER A 62 0.57 -5.61 -4.48
N TYR A 63 -0.22 -4.90 -5.28
CA TYR A 63 -0.42 -3.47 -5.10
C TYR A 63 -1.24 -3.17 -3.84
N PHE A 64 -2.24 -3.99 -3.54
CA PHE A 64 -2.97 -3.86 -2.28
C PHE A 64 -2.08 -4.14 -1.08
N VAL A 65 -1.16 -5.09 -1.18
CA VAL A 65 -0.17 -5.34 -0.11
C VAL A 65 0.64 -4.08 0.16
N LEU A 66 1.14 -3.41 -0.88
CA LEU A 66 1.92 -2.17 -0.71
C LEU A 66 1.12 -1.08 0.01
N LEU A 67 -0.13 -0.90 -0.39
CA LEU A 67 -1.01 0.11 0.20
C LEU A 67 -1.23 -0.15 1.69
N PHE A 68 -1.56 -1.38 2.04
CA PHE A 68 -1.85 -1.74 3.42
C PHE A 68 -0.58 -1.79 4.27
N VAL A 69 0.54 -2.21 3.72
CA VAL A 69 1.83 -2.20 4.43
C VAL A 69 2.23 -0.77 4.82
N ALA A 70 2.13 0.18 3.89
CA ALA A 70 2.43 1.58 4.20
C ALA A 70 1.55 2.09 5.34
N SER A 71 0.28 1.72 5.34
CA SER A 71 -0.70 2.10 6.37
C SER A 71 -0.39 1.47 7.73
N ILE A 72 -0.13 0.16 7.74
CA ILE A 72 0.13 -0.58 8.99
C ILE A 72 1.40 -0.08 9.68
N ILE A 73 2.47 0.12 8.93
CA ILE A 73 3.74 0.59 9.50
C ILE A 73 3.57 1.99 10.09
N LEU A 74 2.86 2.88 9.36
CA LEU A 74 2.59 4.22 9.87
C LEU A 74 1.80 4.16 11.19
N LEU A 75 0.72 3.41 11.22
CA LEU A 75 -0.13 3.31 12.41
C LEU A 75 0.62 2.69 13.60
N ASP A 76 1.53 1.76 13.34
CA ASP A 76 2.38 1.19 14.38
C ASP A 76 3.28 2.24 15.04
N ILE A 77 3.62 3.29 14.31
CA ILE A 77 4.47 4.38 14.82
C ILE A 77 3.64 5.43 15.55
N ILE A 78 2.47 5.80 15.01
CA ILE A 78 1.72 6.95 15.51
C ILE A 78 0.53 6.59 16.39
N ASP A 79 -0.07 5.41 16.24
CA ASP A 79 -1.29 5.03 16.95
C ASP A 79 -1.48 3.52 16.98
N ILE A 80 -0.92 2.89 18.01
CA ILE A 80 -0.94 1.43 18.15
C ILE A 80 -2.37 0.86 18.27
N GLN A 81 -3.30 1.63 18.83
CA GLN A 81 -4.69 1.19 18.97
C GLN A 81 -5.38 1.18 17.62
N GLU A 82 -5.13 2.19 16.80
CA GLU A 82 -5.67 2.23 15.44
C GLU A 82 -5.06 1.14 14.56
N LYS A 83 -3.79 0.80 14.78
CA LYS A 83 -3.16 -0.35 14.12
C LYS A 83 -3.91 -1.65 14.43
N LYS A 84 -4.28 -1.86 15.69
CA LYS A 84 -5.04 -3.05 16.10
C LYS A 84 -6.38 -3.10 15.37
N LYS A 85 -7.09 -1.98 15.30
CA LYS A 85 -8.34 -1.88 14.54
C LYS A 85 -8.12 -2.18 13.07
N PHE A 86 -7.02 -1.67 12.50
CA PHE A 86 -6.69 -1.91 11.09
C PHE A 86 -6.52 -3.41 10.82
N LEU A 87 -5.78 -4.10 11.68
CA LEU A 87 -5.55 -5.53 11.52
C LEU A 87 -6.81 -6.38 11.71
N GLU A 88 -7.84 -5.83 12.34
CA GLU A 88 -9.15 -6.48 12.51
C GLU A 88 -10.16 -6.11 11.42
N GLY A 89 -9.79 -5.28 10.46
CA GLY A 89 -10.71 -4.82 9.42
C GLY A 89 -11.67 -3.73 9.88
N LYS A 90 -11.42 -3.11 11.04
CA LYS A 90 -12.32 -2.15 11.68
C LYS A 90 -11.86 -0.70 11.63
N SER A 91 -10.69 -0.44 11.04
CA SER A 91 -10.18 0.92 10.93
C SER A 91 -10.88 1.69 9.83
N GLU A 92 -11.11 2.96 10.06
CA GLU A 92 -11.62 3.89 9.05
C GLU A 92 -10.49 4.58 8.26
N PHE A 93 -9.24 4.18 8.48
CA PHE A 93 -8.09 4.77 7.81
C PHE A 93 -8.18 4.68 6.28
N VAL A 94 -8.57 3.52 5.77
CA VAL A 94 -8.72 3.30 4.33
C VAL A 94 -9.85 4.15 3.76
N THR A 95 -10.90 4.38 4.53
CA THR A 95 -12.06 5.16 4.11
C THR A 95 -11.81 6.66 4.18
N ASN A 96 -11.17 7.14 5.25
CA ASN A 96 -11.11 8.56 5.57
C ASN A 96 -9.75 9.21 5.28
N VAL A 97 -8.65 8.50 5.42
CA VAL A 97 -7.31 9.08 5.27
C VAL A 97 -6.76 8.87 3.85
N LEU A 98 -6.76 7.65 3.36
CA LEU A 98 -6.16 7.36 2.06
C LEU A 98 -6.74 8.21 0.92
N PRO A 99 -8.06 8.45 0.83
CA PRO A 99 -8.61 9.26 -0.26
C PRO A 99 -8.15 10.73 -0.27
N GLU A 100 -7.60 11.22 0.84
CA GLU A 100 -7.07 12.59 0.93
C GLU A 100 -5.68 12.72 0.27
N LEU A 101 -5.03 11.60 -0.03
CA LEU A 101 -3.68 11.60 -0.59
C LEU A 101 -3.73 11.71 -2.11
N LYS A 102 -2.93 12.62 -2.67
CA LYS A 102 -2.83 12.78 -4.13
C LYS A 102 -2.25 11.54 -4.80
N ILE A 103 -1.25 10.95 -4.16
CA ILE A 103 -0.61 9.74 -4.69
C ILE A 103 -1.57 8.55 -4.67
N TYR A 104 -2.46 8.48 -3.68
CA TYR A 104 -3.48 7.43 -3.60
C TYR A 104 -4.43 7.50 -4.79
N LYS A 105 -4.86 8.70 -5.16
CA LYS A 105 -5.73 8.90 -6.32
C LYS A 105 -5.10 8.38 -7.61
N ARG A 106 -3.82 8.67 -7.81
CA ARG A 106 -3.07 8.17 -8.98
C ARG A 106 -2.88 6.66 -8.93
N PHE A 107 -2.55 6.14 -7.77
CA PHE A 107 -2.35 4.72 -7.54
C PHE A 107 -3.62 3.92 -7.86
N ILE A 108 -4.75 4.33 -7.31
CA ILE A 108 -6.03 3.65 -7.53
C ILE A 108 -6.48 3.74 -8.98
N ASN A 109 -6.31 4.90 -9.60
CA ASN A 109 -6.68 5.07 -10.99
C ASN A 109 -5.89 4.12 -11.90
N ARG A 110 -4.61 3.92 -11.61
CA ARG A 110 -3.77 2.98 -12.34
C ARG A 110 -4.14 1.52 -12.03
N LEU A 111 -4.51 1.24 -10.79
CA LEU A 111 -4.79 -0.12 -10.32
C LEU A 111 -6.16 -0.63 -10.76
N ILE A 112 -7.20 0.18 -10.60
CA ILE A 112 -8.59 -0.21 -10.79
C ILE A 112 -9.21 0.48 -12.00
N GLY A 113 -8.77 1.68 -12.30
CA GLY A 113 -9.29 2.50 -13.38
C GLY A 113 -8.67 2.18 -14.74
N ASP A 114 -8.93 3.06 -15.70
CA ASP A 114 -8.43 2.95 -17.08
C ASP A 114 -7.03 3.55 -17.28
N GLY A 115 -6.42 4.08 -16.21
CA GLY A 115 -5.10 4.72 -16.27
C GLY A 115 -5.12 6.17 -16.77
N SER A 116 -6.28 6.74 -17.05
CA SER A 116 -6.38 8.13 -17.50
C SER A 116 -5.94 9.09 -16.39
N ARG A 117 -5.37 10.25 -16.78
CA ARG A 117 -4.86 11.23 -15.81
C ARG A 117 -5.97 11.99 -15.08
N THR A 118 -7.14 12.07 -15.70
CA THR A 118 -8.30 12.72 -15.13
C THR A 118 -9.37 11.69 -14.86
N VAL A 119 -9.71 11.51 -13.59
CA VAL A 119 -10.78 10.63 -13.16
C VAL A 119 -11.93 11.51 -12.70
N GLU A 120 -13.12 11.24 -13.19
CA GLU A 120 -14.31 11.90 -12.67
C GLU A 120 -14.45 11.60 -11.18
N GLU A 121 -14.95 12.58 -10.44
CA GLU A 121 -15.08 12.50 -8.98
C GLU A 121 -15.92 11.29 -8.55
N GLU A 122 -17.00 11.02 -9.26
CA GLU A 122 -17.86 9.86 -8.98
C GLU A 122 -17.12 8.52 -9.21
N GLN A 123 -16.32 8.44 -10.26
CA GLN A 123 -15.53 7.25 -10.54
C GLN A 123 -14.48 7.03 -9.47
N PHE A 124 -13.81 8.09 -9.03
CA PHE A 124 -12.84 8.01 -7.94
C PHE A 124 -13.51 7.53 -6.65
N LYS A 125 -14.67 8.07 -6.31
CA LYS A 125 -15.43 7.63 -5.14
C LYS A 125 -15.78 6.15 -5.22
N SER A 126 -16.23 5.69 -6.38
CA SER A 126 -16.55 4.28 -6.61
C SER A 126 -15.30 3.40 -6.45
N ASN A 127 -14.17 3.84 -6.97
CA ASN A 127 -12.90 3.12 -6.84
C ASN A 127 -12.45 3.04 -5.37
N CYS A 128 -12.62 4.11 -4.60
CA CYS A 128 -12.32 4.10 -3.16
C CYS A 128 -13.20 3.10 -2.42
N GLU A 129 -14.48 3.01 -2.76
CA GLU A 129 -15.39 2.03 -2.16
C GLU A 129 -14.93 0.59 -2.43
N GLU A 130 -14.40 0.32 -3.63
CA GLU A 130 -13.85 -0.98 -3.96
C GLU A 130 -12.63 -1.33 -3.10
N VAL A 131 -11.75 -0.37 -2.85
CA VAL A 131 -10.59 -0.59 -1.98
C VAL A 131 -11.03 -0.87 -0.55
N VAL A 132 -12.04 -0.18 -0.05
CA VAL A 132 -12.61 -0.44 1.28
C VAL A 132 -13.17 -1.86 1.36
N LYS A 133 -13.85 -2.33 0.32
CA LYS A 133 -14.35 -3.71 0.26
C LYS A 133 -13.21 -4.73 0.32
N VAL A 134 -12.16 -4.49 -0.44
CA VAL A 134 -10.97 -5.35 -0.41
C VAL A 134 -10.34 -5.38 0.98
N TYR A 135 -10.20 -4.21 1.58
CA TYR A 135 -9.65 -4.09 2.93
C TYR A 135 -10.46 -4.89 3.95
N LYS A 136 -11.77 -4.68 3.99
CA LYS A 136 -12.65 -5.39 4.92
C LYS A 136 -12.63 -6.88 4.68
N TYR A 137 -12.71 -7.29 3.43
CA TYR A 137 -12.65 -8.70 3.07
C TYR A 137 -11.36 -9.35 3.55
N ALA A 138 -10.22 -8.70 3.32
CA ALA A 138 -8.91 -9.27 3.62
C ALA A 138 -8.62 -9.33 5.13
N PHE A 139 -9.12 -8.34 5.91
CA PHE A 139 -8.76 -8.19 7.32
C PHE A 139 -9.83 -8.65 8.30
N GLU A 140 -11.07 -8.86 7.86
CA GLU A 140 -12.09 -9.47 8.72
C GLU A 140 -11.81 -10.97 8.86
N THR A 141 -11.71 -11.43 10.12
CA THR A 141 -11.25 -12.78 10.44
C THR A 141 -12.26 -13.89 10.13
N GLU A 142 -13.51 -13.53 9.85
CA GLU A 142 -14.62 -14.49 9.68
C GLU A 142 -15.00 -14.77 8.23
N SER A 143 -14.41 -14.07 7.27
CA SER A 143 -14.77 -14.24 5.88
C SER A 143 -13.92 -15.35 5.24
N ASP A 144 -14.58 -16.44 4.86
CA ASP A 144 -13.99 -17.55 4.11
C ASP A 144 -14.13 -17.37 2.60
N GLU A 145 -14.73 -16.26 2.16
CA GLU A 145 -15.03 -16.02 0.76
C GLU A 145 -13.82 -15.46 0.01
N TYR A 146 -13.65 -15.91 -1.23
CA TYR A 146 -12.66 -15.43 -2.17
C TYR A 146 -13.22 -14.21 -2.89
N TYR A 147 -12.47 -13.11 -2.91
CA TYR A 147 -12.90 -11.89 -3.60
C TYR A 147 -12.56 -12.01 -5.09
N GLU A 148 -13.50 -12.52 -5.86
CA GLU A 148 -13.30 -12.92 -7.26
C GLU A 148 -12.84 -11.79 -8.17
N ARG A 149 -13.35 -10.58 -7.98
CA ARG A 149 -13.06 -9.44 -8.87
C ARG A 149 -11.58 -9.15 -9.03
N PHE A 150 -10.79 -9.28 -7.95
CA PHE A 150 -9.37 -8.98 -7.95
C PHE A 150 -8.50 -10.18 -7.61
N GLU A 151 -9.09 -11.36 -7.62
CA GLU A 151 -8.39 -12.60 -7.27
C GLU A 151 -7.69 -12.53 -5.91
N ILE A 152 -8.34 -11.90 -4.93
CA ILE A 152 -7.78 -11.71 -3.60
C ILE A 152 -8.21 -12.85 -2.69
N GLY A 153 -7.22 -13.55 -2.15
CA GLY A 153 -7.41 -14.61 -1.18
C GLY A 153 -7.21 -14.15 0.26
N ARG A 154 -7.51 -15.05 1.19
CA ARG A 154 -7.34 -14.85 2.64
C ARG A 154 -5.91 -14.55 3.05
N GLU A 155 -4.95 -14.89 2.20
CA GLU A 155 -3.53 -14.72 2.48
C GLU A 155 -3.06 -13.27 2.42
N LEU A 156 -3.88 -12.36 1.90
CA LEU A 156 -3.49 -10.95 1.74
C LEU A 156 -3.08 -10.35 3.08
N LYS A 157 -3.87 -10.54 4.12
CA LYS A 157 -3.54 -10.05 5.47
C LYS A 157 -2.19 -10.59 5.95
N GLN A 158 -1.97 -11.88 5.79
CA GLN A 158 -0.72 -12.52 6.21
C GLN A 158 0.47 -11.99 5.41
N LYS A 159 0.30 -11.79 4.12
CA LYS A 159 1.34 -11.19 3.28
C LYS A 159 1.71 -9.77 3.76
N CYS A 160 0.71 -8.99 4.15
CA CYS A 160 0.93 -7.65 4.71
C CYS A 160 1.72 -7.72 6.01
N ILE A 161 1.34 -8.62 6.92
CA ILE A 161 2.02 -8.77 8.21
C ILE A 161 3.47 -9.19 8.02
N VAL A 162 3.73 -10.16 7.14
CA VAL A 162 5.09 -10.62 6.83
C VAL A 162 5.93 -9.48 6.23
N ALA A 163 5.37 -8.74 5.28
CA ALA A 163 6.07 -7.61 4.66
C ALA A 163 6.41 -6.50 5.67
N CYS A 164 5.49 -6.21 6.60
CA CYS A 164 5.73 -5.21 7.66
C CYS A 164 6.88 -5.58 8.59
N ASN A 165 7.16 -6.86 8.75
CA ASN A 165 8.23 -7.35 9.61
C ASN A 165 9.61 -7.35 8.91
N GLY A 166 9.64 -7.10 7.63
CA GLY A 166 10.88 -7.05 6.86
C GLY A 166 11.68 -8.35 6.93
N ASN A 167 13.00 -8.24 7.13
CA ASN A 167 13.92 -9.39 7.19
C ASN A 167 14.13 -9.93 8.61
N ARG A 168 13.19 -9.71 9.53
CA ARG A 168 13.35 -10.12 10.94
C ARG A 168 13.27 -11.63 11.18
N TYR A 169 13.10 -12.42 10.13
CA TYR A 169 13.01 -13.88 10.22
C TYR A 169 14.32 -14.60 9.89
N HIS A 170 15.43 -13.95 10.05
CA HIS A 170 16.73 -14.58 9.92
C HIS A 170 17.25 -15.08 11.24
#